data_be70f8bff24eb43a04e00ee7598df6e0
#
_entry.id   be70f8bff24eb43a04e00ee7598df6e0
#
_cell.length_a   1.000
_cell.length_b   1.000
_cell.length_c   1.000
_cell.angle_alpha   90.00
_cell.angle_beta   90.00
_cell.angle_gamma   90.00
#
_symmetry.space_group_name_H-M   'P 1'
#
loop_
_entity.id
_entity.type
_entity.pdbx_description
1 polymer ?
#
loop_
_entity_poly.entity_id
_entity_poly.type
_entity_poly.pdbx_seq_one_letter_code
_entity_poly.pdbx_strand_id
1 'polypeptide(L)'
;PMRSHQYSLGGYYTGIKGWEFSVEGYYKDMYNVLEYKDGVSFFGSSTGWESKVEMGKGRSMGIEFIAQKTLGKTTGWLSYTLSKSDRKFAKGAINNGERFPYKYDRRHNINLTLNHKFSERIDIGASWVFYTGGTSTIPEEKTTIIRPGNGANNGFILGFDNYYNPIY
;
A
#
# COMPACT_ATOMS: atom_id res chain seq x y z
N PRO A 1 -15.31 -6.29 14.58
CA PRO A 1 -14.03 -5.56 14.67
C PRO A 1 -12.99 -6.16 13.73
N MET A 2 -12.11 -5.33 13.19
CA MET A 2 -10.93 -5.76 12.43
C MET A 2 -9.98 -6.51 13.35
N ARG A 3 -9.37 -7.60 12.86
CA ARG A 3 -8.39 -8.44 13.60
C ARG A 3 -7.17 -8.68 12.73
N SER A 4 -6.01 -8.86 13.35
CA SER A 4 -4.81 -9.30 12.64
C SER A 4 -3.97 -10.24 13.49
N HIS A 5 -3.29 -11.18 12.82
CA HIS A 5 -2.24 -12.02 13.37
C HIS A 5 -0.97 -11.72 12.60
N GLN A 6 0.10 -11.44 13.33
CA GLN A 6 1.40 -11.15 12.75
C GLN A 6 2.44 -12.07 13.40
N TYR A 7 3.30 -12.60 12.56
CA TYR A 7 4.46 -13.40 12.93
C TYR A 7 5.68 -12.72 12.36
N SER A 8 6.71 -12.54 13.16
CA SER A 8 7.99 -12.02 12.69
C SER A 8 9.14 -12.81 13.30
N LEU A 9 10.22 -12.90 12.54
CA LEU A 9 11.48 -13.47 12.96
C LEU A 9 12.61 -12.62 12.39
N GLY A 10 13.57 -12.27 13.23
CA GLY A 10 14.69 -11.44 12.84
C GLY A 10 15.99 -11.82 13.52
N GLY A 11 17.07 -11.29 12.96
CA GLY A 11 18.41 -11.40 13.50
C GLY A 11 19.08 -10.04 13.56
N TYR A 12 19.99 -9.90 14.52
CA TYR A 12 20.74 -8.69 14.76
C TYR A 12 22.23 -9.02 14.89
N TYR A 13 23.11 -8.21 14.28
CA TYR A 13 24.54 -8.43 14.27
C TYR A 13 25.32 -7.14 14.52
N THR A 14 26.21 -7.14 15.51
CA THR A 14 27.06 -6.02 15.92
C THR A 14 28.55 -6.37 15.95
N GLY A 15 28.96 -7.47 15.32
CA GLY A 15 30.31 -7.96 15.36
C GLY A 15 31.38 -7.06 14.70
N ILE A 16 30.97 -6.04 13.95
CA ILE A 16 31.86 -5.06 13.32
C ILE A 16 31.77 -3.74 14.08
N LYS A 17 32.91 -3.28 14.63
CA LYS A 17 32.95 -2.03 15.42
C LYS A 17 32.37 -0.85 14.62
N GLY A 18 31.33 -0.22 15.20
CA GLY A 18 30.65 0.93 14.60
C GLY A 18 29.68 0.59 13.50
N TRP A 19 29.33 -0.68 13.33
CA TRP A 19 28.28 -1.15 12.45
C TRP A 19 27.27 -2.00 13.19
N GLU A 20 26.03 -1.82 12.82
CA GLU A 20 24.89 -2.59 13.30
C GLU A 20 24.07 -3.03 12.09
N PHE A 21 23.70 -4.29 12.05
CA PHE A 21 22.90 -4.88 11.00
C PHE A 21 21.70 -5.59 11.61
N SER A 22 20.55 -5.44 10.98
CA SER A 22 19.39 -6.24 11.32
C SER A 22 18.70 -6.74 10.05
N VAL A 23 18.11 -7.91 10.16
CA VAL A 23 17.22 -8.46 9.16
C VAL A 23 15.99 -9.02 9.87
N GLU A 24 14.80 -8.72 9.37
CA GLU A 24 13.54 -9.24 9.90
C GLU A 24 12.64 -9.65 8.74
N GLY A 25 12.08 -10.85 8.85
CA GLY A 25 11.00 -11.31 7.98
C GLY A 25 9.68 -11.29 8.75
N TYR A 26 8.61 -10.85 8.11
CA TYR A 26 7.29 -10.84 8.73
C TYR A 26 6.20 -11.38 7.80
N TYR A 27 5.15 -11.91 8.42
CA TYR A 27 3.91 -12.32 7.78
C TYR A 27 2.72 -11.88 8.63
N LYS A 28 1.73 -11.24 7.99
CA LYS A 28 0.54 -10.72 8.65
C LYS A 28 -0.73 -11.08 7.90
N ASP A 29 -1.64 -11.76 8.58
CA ASP A 29 -3.01 -11.97 8.15
C ASP A 29 -3.95 -10.95 8.79
N MET A 30 -4.83 -10.37 7.99
CA MET A 30 -5.80 -9.38 8.43
C MET A 30 -7.22 -9.86 8.07
N TYR A 31 -8.13 -9.72 9.01
CA TYR A 31 -9.53 -10.12 8.88
C TYR A 31 -10.45 -8.93 9.10
N ASN A 32 -11.57 -8.93 8.39
CA ASN A 32 -12.56 -7.86 8.43
C ASN A 32 -11.97 -6.49 8.05
N VAL A 33 -11.04 -6.48 7.08
CA VAL A 33 -10.58 -5.23 6.47
C VAL A 33 -11.70 -4.62 5.65
N LEU A 34 -11.86 -3.31 5.72
CA LEU A 34 -12.91 -2.60 5.00
C LEU A 34 -12.32 -1.97 3.73
N GLU A 35 -13.10 -2.03 2.66
CA GLU A 35 -12.83 -1.33 1.42
C GLU A 35 -14.16 -0.90 0.79
N TYR A 36 -14.14 0.13 -0.05
CA TYR A 36 -15.33 0.54 -0.79
C TYR A 36 -15.63 -0.45 -1.92
N LYS A 37 -16.92 -0.74 -2.12
CA LYS A 37 -17.38 -1.56 -3.24
C LYS A 37 -17.10 -0.88 -4.57
N ASP A 38 -16.94 -1.68 -5.61
CA ASP A 38 -16.75 -1.18 -6.96
C ASP A 38 -17.94 -0.34 -7.43
N GLY A 39 -17.67 0.76 -8.12
CA GLY A 39 -18.70 1.61 -8.70
C GLY A 39 -19.51 2.46 -7.72
N VAL A 40 -19.18 2.50 -6.42
CA VAL A 40 -19.95 3.35 -5.48
C VAL A 40 -19.62 4.82 -5.65
N SER A 41 -20.68 5.65 -5.73
CA SER A 41 -20.59 7.10 -5.73
C SER A 41 -20.89 7.68 -4.35
N PHE A 42 -20.17 8.74 -4.00
CA PHE A 42 -20.42 9.54 -2.79
C PHE A 42 -21.32 10.75 -3.08
N PHE A 43 -21.41 11.17 -4.34
CA PHE A 43 -22.20 12.32 -4.73
C PHE A 43 -23.65 11.91 -4.97
N GLY A 44 -24.59 12.63 -4.33
CA GLY A 44 -26.02 12.47 -4.56
C GLY A 44 -26.65 11.18 -4.02
N SER A 45 -25.95 10.45 -3.14
CA SER A 45 -26.44 9.20 -2.56
C SER A 45 -27.03 9.44 -1.17
N SER A 46 -28.29 9.09 -0.98
CA SER A 46 -28.98 9.09 0.32
C SER A 46 -28.69 7.86 1.17
N THR A 47 -27.96 6.86 0.64
CA THR A 47 -27.62 5.63 1.37
C THR A 47 -26.44 5.86 2.29
N GLY A 48 -26.49 5.32 3.51
CA GLY A 48 -25.41 5.38 4.48
C GLY A 48 -24.11 4.78 3.98
N TRP A 49 -22.98 5.21 4.53
CA TRP A 49 -21.66 4.72 4.14
C TRP A 49 -21.48 3.22 4.38
N GLU A 50 -22.20 2.63 5.35
CA GLU A 50 -22.16 1.20 5.68
C GLU A 50 -22.56 0.31 4.50
N SER A 51 -23.49 0.77 3.67
CA SER A 51 -23.92 0.03 2.48
C SER A 51 -22.90 0.05 1.34
N LYS A 52 -21.94 0.99 1.40
CA LYS A 52 -20.93 1.24 0.37
C LYS A 52 -19.62 0.51 0.63
N VAL A 53 -19.44 -0.06 1.81
CA VAL A 53 -18.23 -0.78 2.19
C VAL A 53 -18.47 -2.29 2.19
N GLU A 54 -17.37 -3.02 2.01
CA GLU A 54 -17.34 -4.48 2.08
C GLU A 54 -16.25 -4.91 3.04
N MET A 55 -16.52 -6.01 3.76
CA MET A 55 -15.55 -6.64 4.64
C MET A 55 -14.82 -7.76 3.93
N GLY A 56 -13.48 -7.75 4.01
CA GLY A 56 -12.64 -8.75 3.38
C GLY A 56 -11.47 -9.19 4.24
N LYS A 57 -10.53 -9.83 3.57
CA LYS A 57 -9.28 -10.30 4.16
C LYS A 57 -8.11 -9.59 3.49
N GLY A 58 -7.07 -9.30 4.28
CA GLY A 58 -5.80 -8.79 3.80
C GLY A 58 -4.66 -9.70 4.21
N ARG A 59 -3.58 -9.62 3.46
CA ARG A 59 -2.33 -10.29 3.77
C ARG A 59 -1.18 -9.34 3.47
N SER A 60 -0.19 -9.30 4.36
CA SER A 60 1.05 -8.55 4.15
C SER A 60 2.24 -9.40 4.56
N MET A 61 3.30 -9.39 3.78
CA MET A 61 4.54 -10.10 4.08
C MET A 61 5.72 -9.29 3.55
N GLY A 62 6.86 -9.44 4.18
CA GLY A 62 8.06 -8.74 3.74
C GLY A 62 9.31 -9.17 4.47
N ILE A 63 10.42 -8.67 3.96
CA ILE A 63 11.75 -8.76 4.57
C ILE A 63 12.29 -7.34 4.67
N GLU A 64 12.76 -6.99 5.84
CA GLU A 64 13.37 -5.71 6.15
C GLU A 64 14.84 -5.91 6.48
N PHE A 65 15.70 -5.08 5.92
CA PHE A 65 17.13 -5.05 6.18
C PHE A 65 17.52 -3.65 6.61
N ILE A 66 18.31 -3.53 7.68
CA ILE A 66 18.87 -2.28 8.15
C ILE A 66 20.39 -2.44 8.35
N ALA A 67 21.13 -1.49 7.83
CA ALA A 67 22.55 -1.33 8.12
C ALA A 67 22.78 0.08 8.67
N GLN A 68 23.38 0.17 9.86
CA GLN A 68 23.66 1.43 10.52
C GLN A 68 25.15 1.54 10.82
N LYS A 69 25.73 2.69 10.50
CA LYS A 69 27.10 3.04 10.85
C LYS A 69 27.10 4.18 11.86
N THR A 70 27.64 3.93 13.05
CA THR A 70 27.58 4.85 14.20
C THR A 70 28.92 5.53 14.51
N LEU A 71 30.04 5.02 13.96
CA LEU A 71 31.38 5.53 14.25
C LEU A 71 32.11 6.03 13.01
N GLY A 72 33.00 7.00 13.24
CA GLY A 72 33.88 7.60 12.23
C GLY A 72 33.34 8.93 11.70
N LYS A 73 34.03 9.48 10.71
CA LYS A 73 33.65 10.76 10.10
C LYS A 73 32.38 10.66 9.26
N THR A 74 32.08 9.48 8.74
CA THR A 74 30.86 9.21 8.02
C THR A 74 30.00 8.28 8.85
N THR A 75 28.80 8.71 9.20
CA THR A 75 27.78 7.94 9.93
C THR A 75 26.47 7.96 9.15
N GLY A 76 25.55 7.07 9.46
CA GLY A 76 24.25 7.02 8.81
C GLY A 76 23.65 5.64 8.84
N TRP A 77 22.56 5.47 8.08
CA TRP A 77 21.87 4.20 7.99
C TRP A 77 21.25 4.01 6.61
N LEU A 78 21.13 2.77 6.23
CA LEU A 78 20.42 2.29 5.05
C LEU A 78 19.36 1.31 5.52
N SER A 79 18.11 1.52 5.13
CA SER A 79 17.08 0.49 5.24
C SER A 79 16.57 0.09 3.86
N TYR A 80 16.30 -1.20 3.72
CA TYR A 80 15.66 -1.76 2.55
C TYR A 80 14.53 -2.68 2.97
N THR A 81 13.34 -2.45 2.42
CA THR A 81 12.18 -3.30 2.62
C THR A 81 11.71 -3.86 1.29
N LEU A 82 11.62 -5.17 1.21
CA LEU A 82 10.91 -5.89 0.16
C LEU A 82 9.60 -6.40 0.75
N SER A 83 8.46 -5.89 0.26
CA SER A 83 7.15 -6.26 0.82
C SER A 83 6.10 -6.54 -0.25
N LYS A 84 5.07 -7.24 0.16
CA LYS A 84 3.85 -7.48 -0.61
C LYS A 84 2.65 -7.38 0.29
N SER A 85 1.67 -6.58 -0.12
CA SER A 85 0.39 -6.46 0.56
C SER A 85 -0.75 -6.64 -0.42
N ASP A 86 -1.68 -7.53 -0.12
CA ASP A 86 -2.82 -7.83 -0.97
C ASP A 86 -4.13 -7.93 -0.17
N ARG A 87 -5.25 -7.82 -0.88
CA ARG A 87 -6.59 -7.94 -0.33
C ARG A 87 -7.45 -8.88 -1.15
N LYS A 88 -8.48 -9.45 -0.48
CA LYS A 88 -9.49 -10.30 -1.10
C LYS A 88 -10.84 -10.07 -0.43
N PHE A 89 -11.87 -9.92 -1.23
CA PHE A 89 -13.26 -9.71 -0.79
C PHE A 89 -14.17 -10.82 -1.31
N ALA A 90 -15.45 -10.73 -1.02
CA ALA A 90 -16.43 -11.68 -1.53
C ALA A 90 -16.58 -11.57 -3.05
N LYS A 91 -16.97 -12.68 -3.70
CA LYS A 91 -17.25 -12.69 -5.13
C LYS A 91 -18.40 -11.73 -5.45
N GLY A 92 -18.23 -10.91 -6.48
CA GLY A 92 -19.21 -9.93 -6.91
C GLY A 92 -19.22 -8.60 -6.14
N ALA A 93 -18.37 -8.45 -5.10
CA ALA A 93 -18.30 -7.21 -4.32
C ALA A 93 -17.15 -6.30 -4.76
N ILE A 94 -15.93 -6.84 -4.79
CA ILE A 94 -14.72 -6.12 -5.19
C ILE A 94 -13.83 -7.09 -5.97
N ASN A 95 -13.33 -6.67 -7.15
CA ASN A 95 -12.46 -7.43 -8.02
C ASN A 95 -12.93 -8.88 -8.24
N ASN A 96 -14.23 -9.07 -8.40
CA ASN A 96 -14.87 -10.37 -8.61
C ASN A 96 -14.46 -11.47 -7.60
N GLY A 97 -14.01 -11.09 -6.41
CA GLY A 97 -13.53 -12.00 -5.36
C GLY A 97 -12.11 -12.52 -5.59
N GLU A 98 -11.40 -12.03 -6.57
CA GLU A 98 -10.00 -12.33 -6.77
C GLU A 98 -9.11 -11.51 -5.84
N ARG A 99 -7.89 -11.99 -5.62
CA ARG A 99 -6.92 -11.30 -4.80
C ARG A 99 -6.22 -10.23 -5.63
N PHE A 100 -6.09 -9.03 -5.08
CA PHE A 100 -5.46 -7.90 -5.75
C PHE A 100 -4.47 -7.17 -4.83
N PRO A 101 -3.45 -6.49 -5.39
CA PRO A 101 -2.53 -5.68 -4.62
C PRO A 101 -3.27 -4.56 -3.89
N TYR A 102 -2.87 -4.31 -2.65
CA TYR A 102 -3.41 -3.17 -1.91
C TYR A 102 -2.85 -1.85 -2.46
N LYS A 103 -3.66 -0.81 -2.52
CA LYS A 103 -3.29 0.50 -3.08
C LYS A 103 -2.02 1.14 -2.48
N TYR A 104 -1.63 0.72 -1.28
CA TYR A 104 -0.40 1.14 -0.61
C TYR A 104 0.68 0.04 -0.67
N ASP A 105 0.51 -0.99 -1.49
CA ASP A 105 1.58 -1.97 -1.73
C ASP A 105 2.76 -1.29 -2.41
N ARG A 106 3.89 -1.29 -1.72
CA ARG A 106 5.16 -0.76 -2.23
C ARG A 106 6.16 -1.88 -2.18
N ARG A 107 6.42 -2.46 -3.36
CA ARG A 107 7.26 -3.65 -3.46
C ARG A 107 8.66 -3.41 -2.92
N HIS A 108 9.26 -2.31 -3.26
CA HIS A 108 10.59 -1.92 -2.81
C HIS A 108 10.52 -0.56 -2.12
N ASN A 109 11.14 -0.47 -0.96
CA ASN A 109 11.31 0.77 -0.22
C ASN A 109 12.75 0.84 0.27
N ILE A 110 13.47 1.90 -0.11
CA ILE A 110 14.85 2.14 0.27
C ILE A 110 14.92 3.52 0.93
N ASN A 111 15.53 3.58 2.10
CA ASN A 111 15.84 4.84 2.76
C ASN A 111 17.31 4.88 3.11
N LEU A 112 17.98 5.94 2.72
CA LEU A 112 19.39 6.19 2.99
C LEU A 112 19.52 7.54 3.66
N THR A 113 20.20 7.58 4.81
CA THR A 113 20.60 8.82 5.48
C THR A 113 22.08 8.74 5.78
N LEU A 114 22.81 9.75 5.38
CA LEU A 114 24.25 9.87 5.60
C LEU A 114 24.59 11.22 6.19
N ASN A 115 25.51 11.23 7.14
CA ASN A 115 26.17 12.42 7.67
C ASN A 115 27.67 12.27 7.51
N HIS A 116 28.34 13.31 7.04
CA HIS A 116 29.78 13.34 6.92
C HIS A 116 30.36 14.59 7.56
N LYS A 117 31.25 14.36 8.53
CA LYS A 117 32.00 15.42 9.20
C LYS A 117 33.33 15.68 8.47
N PHE A 118 33.38 16.75 7.70
CA PHE A 118 34.59 17.17 6.98
C PHE A 118 35.63 17.75 7.91
N SER A 119 35.21 18.58 8.87
CA SER A 119 36.07 19.24 9.85
C SER A 119 35.32 19.48 11.14
N GLU A 120 35.97 20.12 12.14
CA GLU A 120 35.29 20.54 13.40
C GLU A 120 34.22 21.61 13.19
N ARG A 121 34.20 22.24 12.01
CA ARG A 121 33.28 23.37 11.71
C ARG A 121 32.31 23.07 10.57
N ILE A 122 32.51 21.95 9.85
CA ILE A 122 31.73 21.62 8.65
C ILE A 122 31.31 20.17 8.71
N ASP A 123 30.01 19.94 8.72
CA ASP A 123 29.37 18.66 8.51
C ASP A 123 28.25 18.79 7.46
N ILE A 124 28.01 17.73 6.71
CA ILE A 124 26.97 17.67 5.69
C ILE A 124 26.14 16.41 5.90
N GLY A 125 24.81 16.59 5.95
CA GLY A 125 23.84 15.51 5.99
C GLY A 125 23.05 15.43 4.69
N ALA A 126 22.74 14.21 4.25
CA ALA A 126 21.88 13.94 3.12
C ALA A 126 20.93 12.78 3.43
N SER A 127 19.69 12.88 2.97
CA SER A 127 18.72 11.79 3.03
C SER A 127 18.12 11.57 1.64
N TRP A 128 17.99 10.28 1.29
CA TRP A 128 17.38 9.86 0.04
C TRP A 128 16.38 8.74 0.29
N VAL A 129 15.22 8.84 -0.36
CA VAL A 129 14.13 7.86 -0.25
C VAL A 129 13.72 7.43 -1.64
N PHE A 130 13.62 6.14 -1.84
CA PHE A 130 13.08 5.52 -3.04
C PHE A 130 12.04 4.48 -2.68
N TYR A 131 10.92 4.50 -3.39
CA TYR A 131 9.92 3.43 -3.32
C TYR A 131 9.28 3.22 -4.68
N THR A 132 8.89 1.98 -4.95
CA THR A 132 8.10 1.65 -6.14
C THR A 132 6.71 2.29 -6.06
N GLY A 133 6.13 2.60 -7.22
CA GLY A 133 4.80 3.16 -7.32
C GLY A 133 3.73 2.29 -6.64
N GLY A 134 2.66 2.93 -6.19
CA GLY A 134 1.47 2.25 -5.70
C GLY A 134 0.57 1.82 -6.85
N THR A 135 -0.29 0.85 -6.57
CA THR A 135 -1.36 0.44 -7.50
C THR A 135 -2.51 1.44 -7.44
N SER A 136 -3.09 1.75 -8.61
CA SER A 136 -4.31 2.54 -8.71
C SER A 136 -5.30 1.84 -9.61
N THR A 137 -6.58 2.00 -9.30
CA THR A 137 -7.65 1.55 -10.19
C THR A 137 -7.88 2.60 -11.26
N ILE A 138 -7.77 2.20 -12.51
CA ILE A 138 -8.08 3.06 -13.66
C ILE A 138 -9.43 2.59 -14.20
N PRO A 139 -10.44 3.48 -14.33
CA PRO A 139 -11.68 3.14 -15.00
C PRO A 139 -11.38 2.93 -16.49
N GLU A 140 -11.63 1.70 -17.00
CA GLU A 140 -11.35 1.35 -18.40
C GLU A 140 -12.47 1.78 -19.34
N GLU A 141 -13.70 1.85 -18.85
CA GLU A 141 -14.86 2.14 -19.70
C GLU A 141 -15.84 3.11 -19.04
N LYS A 142 -16.37 4.02 -19.85
CA LYS A 142 -17.44 4.91 -19.50
C LYS A 142 -18.66 4.55 -20.36
N THR A 143 -19.57 3.78 -19.82
CA THR A 143 -20.81 3.42 -20.51
C THR A 143 -21.89 4.45 -20.23
N THR A 144 -22.41 5.08 -21.28
CA THR A 144 -23.60 5.92 -21.20
C THR A 144 -24.83 5.02 -21.39
N ILE A 145 -25.56 4.75 -20.32
CA ILE A 145 -26.83 4.03 -20.42
C ILE A 145 -27.92 5.06 -20.76
N ILE A 146 -28.42 5.00 -22.00
CA ILE A 146 -29.64 5.71 -22.39
C ILE A 146 -30.80 4.82 -21.98
N ARG A 147 -31.50 5.15 -20.89
CA ARG A 147 -32.79 4.54 -20.60
C ARG A 147 -33.84 5.23 -21.45
N PRO A 148 -34.61 4.50 -22.30
CA PRO A 148 -35.83 5.04 -22.90
C PRO A 148 -36.79 5.37 -21.78
N GLY A 149 -37.01 6.65 -21.52
CA GLY A 149 -38.00 7.08 -20.54
C GLY A 149 -39.43 6.83 -21.06
N ASN A 150 -40.26 6.21 -20.28
CA ASN A 150 -41.69 6.33 -20.45
C ASN A 150 -42.09 7.77 -20.10
N GLY A 151 -42.16 8.63 -21.09
CA GLY A 151 -42.69 9.99 -20.98
C GLY A 151 -41.78 11.01 -20.30
N ALA A 152 -41.42 12.02 -21.08
CA ALA A 152 -40.99 13.38 -20.71
C ALA A 152 -39.71 13.64 -19.90
N ASN A 153 -38.98 12.66 -19.42
CA ASN A 153 -37.66 12.89 -18.78
C ASN A 153 -36.60 11.95 -19.35
N ASN A 154 -35.87 12.42 -20.38
CA ASN A 154 -34.63 11.81 -20.85
C ASN A 154 -33.53 12.05 -19.82
N GLY A 155 -33.41 11.19 -18.83
CA GLY A 155 -32.30 11.21 -17.88
C GLY A 155 -31.13 10.38 -18.41
N PHE A 156 -29.97 11.00 -18.57
CA PHE A 156 -28.73 10.28 -18.80
C PHE A 156 -28.18 9.79 -17.45
N ILE A 157 -28.01 8.49 -17.28
CA ILE A 157 -27.28 7.93 -16.15
C ILE A 157 -25.87 7.60 -16.66
N LEU A 158 -24.90 8.33 -16.18
CA LEU A 158 -23.48 7.98 -16.38
C LEU A 158 -23.11 6.88 -15.39
N GLY A 159 -22.95 5.66 -15.88
CA GLY A 159 -22.38 4.55 -15.13
C GLY A 159 -20.89 4.45 -15.41
N PHE A 160 -20.09 4.18 -14.38
CA PHE A 160 -18.68 3.84 -14.53
C PHE A 160 -18.54 2.36 -14.16
N ASP A 161 -18.18 1.53 -15.12
CA ASP A 161 -17.71 0.17 -14.81
C ASP A 161 -16.22 0.24 -14.54
N ASN A 162 -15.85 0.01 -13.28
CA ASN A 162 -14.45 -0.06 -12.86
C ASN A 162 -13.99 -1.51 -12.96
N TYR A 163 -13.28 -1.87 -14.01
CA TYR A 163 -12.51 -3.10 -14.04
C TYR A 163 -11.16 -2.85 -13.37
N TYR A 164 -10.86 -3.68 -12.36
CA TYR A 164 -9.59 -3.62 -11.66
C TYR A 164 -8.50 -4.32 -12.48
N ASN A 165 -7.82 -3.56 -13.33
CA ASN A 165 -6.54 -4.00 -13.86
C ASN A 165 -5.43 -3.27 -13.10
N PRO A 166 -4.67 -3.95 -12.23
CA PRO A 166 -3.53 -3.33 -11.59
C PRO A 166 -2.47 -3.05 -12.67
N ILE A 167 -2.17 -1.78 -12.91
CA ILE A 167 -0.99 -1.39 -13.67
C ILE A 167 0.20 -1.44 -12.69
N TYR A 168 1.15 -2.33 -12.97
CA TYR A 168 2.42 -2.43 -12.26
C TYR A 168 3.46 -1.49 -12.88
#